data_124f2799961f36df87a7d6074a4bb4ee
#
_entry.id   124f2799961f36df87a7d6074a4bb4ee
#
_cell.length_a   1.000
_cell.length_b   1.000
_cell.length_c   1.000
_cell.angle_alpha   90.00
_cell.angle_beta   90.00
_cell.angle_gamma   90.00
#
_symmetry.space_group_name_H-M   'P 1'
#
loop_
_entity.id
_entity.type
_entity.pdbx_description
1 polymer ?
#
loop_
_entity_poly.entity_id
_entity_poly.type
_entity_poly.pdbx_seq_one_letter_code
_entity_poly.pdbx_strand_id
1 'polypeptide(L)'
;MTGVKPVPDVKFGLVFRCETLSVPVMRRVLGDTLRRLGVDEESVYDILLAATEACTNVLTHGGRQLRDYAVVTSLGAVGCQVEVADDGAGLGEPAAAGRGAAGPDSQRTPLAQLPESGRGLAVMRAFVDNVTLDSRPGHGTVVTMRKHISWRQDAPLRAAS
;
A
#
# COMPACT_ATOMS: atom_id res chain seq x y z
N MET A 1 34.83 -2.52 9.52
CA MET A 1 33.54 -2.79 8.85
C MET A 1 32.43 -2.61 9.86
N THR A 2 31.81 -1.46 9.85
CA THR A 2 30.59 -1.25 10.62
C THR A 2 29.47 -1.97 9.89
N GLY A 3 29.16 -3.17 10.36
CA GLY A 3 27.99 -3.89 9.88
C GLY A 3 26.75 -3.09 10.27
N VAL A 4 26.15 -2.41 9.31
CA VAL A 4 24.81 -1.85 9.48
C VAL A 4 23.90 -3.05 9.72
N LYS A 5 23.44 -3.24 10.97
CA LYS A 5 22.44 -4.25 11.24
C LYS A 5 21.22 -3.95 10.38
N PRO A 6 20.68 -4.93 9.67
CA PRO A 6 19.49 -4.70 8.86
C PRO A 6 18.35 -4.23 9.76
N VAL A 7 17.68 -3.17 9.36
CA VAL A 7 16.41 -2.78 9.97
C VAL A 7 15.47 -3.97 9.80
N PRO A 8 14.84 -4.45 10.88
CA PRO A 8 13.92 -5.57 10.75
C PRO A 8 12.77 -5.22 9.81
N ASP A 9 12.40 -6.15 8.94
CA ASP A 9 11.24 -6.01 8.11
C ASP A 9 9.98 -5.99 8.98
N VAL A 10 9.18 -4.96 8.79
CA VAL A 10 7.89 -4.81 9.48
C VAL A 10 6.78 -4.93 8.46
N LYS A 11 5.82 -5.81 8.72
CA LYS A 11 4.64 -5.97 7.89
C LYS A 11 3.38 -5.92 8.75
N PHE A 12 2.41 -5.14 8.32
CA PHE A 12 1.10 -5.05 8.97
C PHE A 12 0.00 -4.84 7.94
N GLY A 13 -1.19 -5.28 8.28
CA GLY A 13 -2.36 -5.17 7.41
C GLY A 13 -3.56 -4.58 8.14
N LEU A 14 -4.36 -3.84 7.39
CA LEU A 14 -5.60 -3.24 7.84
C LEU A 14 -6.72 -3.66 6.89
N VAL A 15 -7.87 -4.01 7.44
CA VAL A 15 -9.07 -4.30 6.65
C VAL A 15 -10.12 -3.25 6.96
N PHE A 16 -10.70 -2.68 5.92
CA PHE A 16 -11.71 -1.64 6.01
C PHE A 16 -12.97 -2.04 5.27
N ARG A 17 -14.10 -1.62 5.79
CA ARG A 17 -15.33 -1.61 4.99
C ARG A 17 -15.26 -0.56 3.90
N CYS A 18 -15.88 -0.85 2.77
CA CYS A 18 -16.00 0.09 1.65
C CYS A 18 -16.98 1.22 1.97
N GLU A 19 -16.58 2.09 2.87
CA GLU A 19 -17.29 3.27 3.32
C GLU A 19 -16.41 4.50 3.17
N THR A 20 -17.01 5.65 2.90
CA THR A 20 -16.27 6.91 2.72
C THR A 20 -15.38 7.24 3.93
N LEU A 21 -15.85 6.94 5.14
CA LEU A 21 -15.09 7.13 6.39
C LEU A 21 -13.84 6.27 6.50
N SER A 22 -13.74 5.19 5.72
CA SER A 22 -12.56 4.32 5.77
C SER A 22 -11.27 5.02 5.34
N VAL A 23 -11.36 5.98 4.41
CA VAL A 23 -10.18 6.69 3.90
C VAL A 23 -9.53 7.58 4.97
N PRO A 24 -10.25 8.47 5.68
CA PRO A 24 -9.63 9.22 6.77
C PRO A 24 -9.10 8.33 7.89
N VAL A 25 -9.77 7.23 8.21
CA VAL A 25 -9.29 6.26 9.22
C VAL A 25 -8.00 5.60 8.74
N MET A 26 -7.96 5.13 7.52
CA MET A 26 -6.75 4.56 6.90
C MET A 26 -5.59 5.55 6.97
N ARG A 27 -5.80 6.79 6.57
CA ARG A 27 -4.77 7.84 6.59
C ARG A 27 -4.20 8.04 8.00
N ARG A 28 -5.07 8.09 9.00
CA ARG A 28 -4.65 8.27 10.39
C ARG A 28 -3.86 7.08 10.91
N VAL A 29 -4.38 5.87 10.76
CA VAL A 29 -3.72 4.66 11.27
C VAL A 29 -2.39 4.42 10.55
N LEU A 30 -2.39 4.48 9.23
CA LEU A 30 -1.16 4.29 8.44
C LEU A 30 -0.13 5.38 8.77
N GLY A 31 -0.55 6.65 8.78
CA GLY A 31 0.33 7.78 9.07
C GLY A 31 0.93 7.71 10.47
N ASP A 32 0.11 7.47 11.48
CA ASP A 32 0.58 7.35 12.87
C ASP A 32 1.54 6.18 13.03
N THR A 33 1.26 5.05 12.38
CA THR A 33 2.15 3.88 12.43
C THR A 33 3.50 4.17 11.78
N LEU A 34 3.52 4.73 10.58
CA LEU A 34 4.76 5.08 9.88
C LEU A 34 5.62 6.08 10.70
N ARG A 35 4.98 7.10 11.26
CA ARG A 35 5.66 8.09 12.11
C ARG A 35 6.25 7.47 13.37
N ARG A 36 5.50 6.60 14.03
CA ARG A 36 5.97 5.89 15.24
C ARG A 36 7.13 4.95 14.94
N LEU A 37 7.16 4.35 13.77
CA LEU A 37 8.28 3.52 13.32
C LEU A 37 9.52 4.37 12.95
N GLY A 38 9.36 5.67 12.76
CA GLY A 38 10.43 6.61 12.53
C GLY A 38 10.66 6.96 11.06
N VAL A 39 9.70 6.68 10.19
CA VAL A 39 9.74 7.16 8.80
C VAL A 39 9.69 8.69 8.80
N ASP A 40 10.48 9.33 7.95
CA ASP A 40 10.48 10.79 7.84
C ASP A 40 9.16 11.34 7.32
N GLU A 41 8.84 12.58 7.66
CA GLU A 41 7.53 13.17 7.38
C GLU A 41 7.25 13.34 5.88
N GLU A 42 8.26 13.62 5.07
CA GLU A 42 8.11 13.73 3.61
C GLU A 42 7.71 12.39 3.00
N SER A 43 8.39 11.31 3.38
CA SER A 43 8.04 9.96 2.94
C SER A 43 6.64 9.55 3.41
N VAL A 44 6.28 9.87 4.65
CA VAL A 44 4.93 9.61 5.18
C VAL A 44 3.87 10.34 4.35
N TYR A 45 4.09 11.62 4.06
CA TYR A 45 3.17 12.42 3.27
C TYR A 45 2.94 11.82 1.88
N ASP A 46 4.00 11.48 1.18
CA ASP A 46 3.94 10.90 -0.16
C ASP A 46 3.21 9.55 -0.17
N ILE A 47 3.51 8.70 0.80
CA ILE A 47 2.84 7.39 0.96
C ILE A 47 1.34 7.59 1.22
N LEU A 48 0.97 8.51 2.10
CA LEU A 48 -0.43 8.77 2.42
C LEU A 48 -1.21 9.33 1.24
N LEU A 49 -0.61 10.20 0.42
CA LEU A 49 -1.24 10.69 -0.80
C LEU A 49 -1.53 9.54 -1.77
N ALA A 50 -0.53 8.73 -2.06
CA ALA A 50 -0.68 7.61 -2.98
C ALA A 50 -1.68 6.57 -2.46
N ALA A 51 -1.61 6.21 -1.18
CA ALA A 51 -2.54 5.27 -0.55
C ALA A 51 -3.99 5.81 -0.55
N THR A 52 -4.17 7.11 -0.34
CA THR A 52 -5.48 7.74 -0.40
C THR A 52 -6.11 7.58 -1.78
N GLU A 53 -5.34 7.82 -2.83
CA GLU A 53 -5.83 7.66 -4.20
C GLU A 53 -6.19 6.21 -4.51
N ALA A 54 -5.38 5.26 -4.08
CA ALA A 54 -5.65 3.85 -4.27
C ALA A 54 -6.93 3.40 -3.54
N CYS A 55 -7.12 3.81 -2.29
CA CYS A 55 -8.33 3.51 -1.51
C CYS A 55 -9.57 4.20 -2.10
N THR A 56 -9.45 5.44 -2.54
CA THR A 56 -10.55 6.17 -3.20
C THR A 56 -10.96 5.47 -4.49
N ASN A 57 -10.01 4.96 -5.26
CA ASN A 57 -10.28 4.17 -6.46
C ASN A 57 -11.07 2.90 -6.14
N VAL A 58 -10.75 2.20 -5.05
CA VAL A 58 -11.53 1.05 -4.59
C VAL A 58 -12.98 1.45 -4.32
N LEU A 59 -13.21 2.53 -3.58
CA LEU A 59 -14.56 3.01 -3.26
C LEU A 59 -15.35 3.44 -4.50
N THR A 60 -14.68 4.00 -5.50
CA THR A 60 -15.30 4.52 -6.71
C THR A 60 -15.58 3.42 -7.73
N HIS A 61 -14.67 2.46 -7.89
CA HIS A 61 -14.67 1.48 -8.98
C HIS A 61 -14.91 0.04 -8.55
N GLY A 62 -14.92 -0.24 -7.24
CA GLY A 62 -15.03 -1.61 -6.70
C GLY A 62 -16.39 -2.29 -6.89
N GLY A 63 -17.40 -1.55 -7.34
CA GLY A 63 -18.74 -2.08 -7.58
C GLY A 63 -19.59 -2.23 -6.32
N ARG A 64 -20.90 -2.44 -6.51
CA ARG A 64 -21.90 -2.50 -5.41
C ARG A 64 -21.79 -3.71 -4.51
N GLN A 65 -21.07 -4.74 -4.93
CA GLN A 65 -20.93 -5.99 -4.15
C GLN A 65 -19.68 -6.01 -3.28
N LEU A 66 -18.81 -5.03 -3.44
CA LEU A 66 -17.60 -4.92 -2.65
C LEU A 66 -17.93 -4.50 -1.21
N ARG A 67 -17.60 -5.36 -0.26
CA ARG A 67 -17.84 -5.09 1.18
C ARG A 67 -16.63 -4.52 1.88
N ASP A 68 -15.49 -5.11 1.63
CA ASP A 68 -14.25 -4.82 2.34
C ASP A 68 -13.08 -4.69 1.37
N TYR A 69 -12.05 -3.97 1.79
CA TYR A 69 -10.76 -3.93 1.13
C TYR A 69 -9.63 -3.94 2.16
N ALA A 70 -8.45 -4.37 1.75
CA ALA A 70 -7.29 -4.46 2.62
C ALA A 70 -6.20 -3.47 2.20
N VAL A 71 -5.49 -2.94 3.19
CA VAL A 71 -4.27 -2.18 3.00
C VAL A 71 -3.15 -2.90 3.75
N VAL A 72 -2.19 -3.42 3.03
CA VAL A 72 -1.03 -4.14 3.58
C VAL A 72 0.22 -3.32 3.36
N THR A 73 0.95 -3.06 4.42
CA THR A 73 2.17 -2.25 4.39
C THR A 73 3.35 -3.09 4.84
N SER A 74 4.41 -3.06 4.06
CA SER A 74 5.69 -3.70 4.35
C SER A 74 6.80 -2.66 4.35
N LEU A 75 7.59 -2.62 5.42
CA LEU A 75 8.71 -1.71 5.61
C LEU A 75 10.00 -2.50 5.70
N GLY A 76 10.99 -2.09 4.95
CA GLY A 76 12.36 -2.59 5.03
C GLY A 76 13.35 -1.45 5.21
N ALA A 77 14.63 -1.76 5.20
CA ALA A 77 15.71 -0.79 5.48
C ALA A 77 15.64 0.48 4.60
N VAL A 78 15.25 0.34 3.35
CA VAL A 78 15.31 1.43 2.36
C VAL A 78 13.98 1.70 1.67
N GLY A 79 12.96 0.91 1.93
CA GLY A 79 11.73 1.01 1.18
C GLY A 79 10.47 0.66 1.95
N CYS A 80 9.37 1.22 1.48
CA CYS A 80 8.01 0.92 1.92
C CYS A 80 7.22 0.42 0.71
N GLN A 81 6.49 -0.67 0.91
CA GLN A 81 5.51 -1.16 -0.06
C GLN A 81 4.13 -1.10 0.57
N VAL A 82 3.18 -0.52 -0.14
CA VAL A 82 1.77 -0.49 0.24
C VAL A 82 0.97 -1.20 -0.84
N GLU A 83 0.19 -2.18 -0.43
CA GLU A 83 -0.76 -2.89 -1.29
C GLU A 83 -2.18 -2.56 -0.88
N VAL A 84 -2.99 -2.15 -1.82
CA VAL A 84 -4.42 -1.95 -1.63
C VAL A 84 -5.14 -2.99 -2.46
N ALA A 85 -5.84 -3.89 -1.80
CA ALA A 85 -6.48 -5.04 -2.44
C ALA A 85 -7.99 -5.05 -2.19
N ASP A 86 -8.74 -5.17 -3.25
CA ASP A 86 -10.14 -5.60 -3.22
C ASP A 86 -10.26 -6.90 -4.02
N ASP A 87 -11.16 -7.77 -3.67
CA ASP A 87 -11.36 -9.03 -4.41
C ASP A 87 -12.74 -9.14 -5.08
N GLY A 88 -13.56 -8.09 -4.98
CA GLY A 88 -14.91 -8.09 -5.53
C GLY A 88 -15.84 -9.20 -5.02
N ALA A 89 -15.30 -10.18 -4.32
CA ALA A 89 -16.00 -11.35 -3.79
C ALA A 89 -16.00 -11.39 -2.25
N GLY A 90 -15.50 -10.32 -1.61
CA GLY A 90 -15.25 -10.31 -0.18
C GLY A 90 -13.87 -10.90 0.14
N LEU A 91 -13.06 -10.19 0.91
CA LEU A 91 -11.77 -10.69 1.36
C LEU A 91 -12.00 -11.90 2.25
N GLY A 92 -11.76 -13.06 1.69
CA GLY A 92 -11.56 -14.24 2.52
C GLY A 92 -10.37 -13.96 3.44
N GLU A 93 -10.39 -14.53 4.63
CA GLU A 93 -9.50 -14.39 5.78
C GLU A 93 -8.21 -13.54 5.64
N PRO A 94 -7.81 -12.79 6.70
CA PRO A 94 -6.59 -11.95 6.72
C PRO A 94 -5.29 -12.69 6.35
N ALA A 95 -5.30 -14.01 6.37
CA ALA A 95 -4.19 -14.84 5.88
C ALA A 95 -3.87 -14.62 4.39
N ALA A 96 -4.79 -14.06 3.62
CA ALA A 96 -4.53 -13.63 2.25
C ALA A 96 -3.50 -12.48 2.19
N ALA A 97 -3.30 -11.74 3.27
CA ALA A 97 -2.25 -10.71 3.36
C ALA A 97 -0.82 -11.27 3.21
N GLY A 98 -0.63 -12.57 3.30
CA GLY A 98 0.66 -13.24 3.08
C GLY A 98 0.86 -13.79 1.68
N ARG A 99 -0.16 -13.81 0.86
CA ARG A 99 -0.13 -14.41 -0.49
C ARG A 99 -0.08 -13.36 -1.60
N GLY A 100 0.69 -12.32 -1.41
CA GLY A 100 1.15 -11.47 -2.50
C GLY A 100 2.17 -12.17 -3.40
N ALA A 101 2.27 -13.49 -3.34
CA ALA A 101 2.91 -14.27 -4.36
C ALA A 101 1.95 -14.29 -5.56
N ALA A 102 2.17 -13.35 -6.47
CA ALA A 102 1.68 -13.47 -7.82
C ALA A 102 2.02 -14.89 -8.30
N GLY A 103 1.03 -15.73 -8.45
CA GLY A 103 1.21 -16.99 -9.17
C GLY A 103 1.79 -16.69 -10.56
N PRO A 104 2.42 -17.65 -11.21
CA PRO A 104 3.09 -17.44 -12.51
C PRO A 104 2.18 -16.89 -13.62
N ASP A 105 0.87 -16.88 -13.41
CA ASP A 105 -0.13 -16.37 -14.36
C ASP A 105 -0.71 -14.99 -14.01
N SER A 106 -0.16 -14.30 -13.02
CA SER A 106 -0.57 -12.92 -12.73
C SER A 106 -0.05 -12.02 -13.83
N GLN A 107 -0.91 -11.61 -14.75
CA GLN A 107 -0.58 -10.55 -15.69
C GLN A 107 -0.49 -9.23 -14.93
N ARG A 108 0.70 -8.95 -14.41
CA ARG A 108 1.04 -7.62 -13.89
C ARG A 108 1.13 -6.69 -15.08
N THR A 109 0.10 -5.91 -15.29
CA THR A 109 0.14 -4.86 -16.31
C THR A 109 0.97 -3.70 -15.75
N PRO A 110 2.11 -3.35 -16.36
CA PRO A 110 2.81 -2.14 -15.99
C PRO A 110 1.89 -0.94 -16.13
N LEU A 111 1.96 -0.02 -15.20
CA LEU A 111 1.09 1.15 -15.18
C LEU A 111 1.16 1.98 -16.48
N ALA A 112 2.30 1.95 -17.18
CA ALA A 112 2.48 2.60 -18.48
C ALA A 112 1.54 2.06 -19.58
N GLN A 113 0.95 0.89 -19.40
CA GLN A 113 0.05 0.24 -20.35
C GLN A 113 -1.44 0.35 -19.96
N LEU A 114 -1.72 0.95 -18.80
CA LEU A 114 -3.10 1.18 -18.37
C LEU A 114 -3.64 2.44 -19.03
N PRO A 115 -4.90 2.43 -19.50
CA PRO A 115 -5.53 3.65 -19.95
C PRO A 115 -5.51 4.69 -18.81
N GLU A 116 -5.21 5.92 -19.16
CA GLU A 116 -5.24 7.05 -18.21
C GLU A 116 -6.69 7.26 -17.72
N SER A 117 -7.10 6.48 -16.77
CA SER A 117 -8.39 6.66 -16.12
C SER A 117 -8.23 7.48 -14.85
N GLY A 118 -8.33 8.81 -15.00
CA GLY A 118 -8.44 9.75 -13.90
C GLY A 118 -7.13 10.24 -13.30
N ARG A 119 -7.26 11.21 -12.40
CA ARG A 119 -6.14 11.89 -11.72
C ARG A 119 -5.41 11.00 -10.71
N GLY A 120 -6.06 9.96 -10.19
CA GLY A 120 -5.54 9.12 -9.11
C GLY A 120 -4.25 8.40 -9.47
N LEU A 121 -4.15 7.84 -10.67
CA LEU A 121 -2.93 7.18 -11.14
C LEU A 121 -1.78 8.16 -11.33
N ALA A 122 -2.05 9.36 -11.85
CA ALA A 122 -1.06 10.40 -12.00
C ALA A 122 -0.51 10.86 -10.65
N VAL A 123 -1.39 11.00 -9.64
CA VAL A 123 -0.98 11.32 -8.27
C VAL A 123 -0.11 10.21 -7.69
N MET A 124 -0.53 8.95 -7.79
CA MET A 124 0.29 7.83 -7.31
C MET A 124 1.70 7.86 -7.93
N ARG A 125 1.79 8.02 -9.25
CA ARG A 125 3.07 8.07 -9.98
C ARG A 125 3.95 9.25 -9.57
N ALA A 126 3.34 10.37 -9.20
CA ALA A 126 4.08 11.57 -8.81
C ALA A 126 4.76 11.41 -7.45
N PHE A 127 4.20 10.61 -6.55
CA PHE A 127 4.63 10.54 -5.15
C PHE A 127 5.31 9.23 -4.75
N VAL A 128 5.20 8.17 -5.56
CA VAL A 128 5.89 6.91 -5.30
C VAL A 128 6.76 6.49 -6.50
N ASP A 129 7.73 5.62 -6.24
CA ASP A 129 8.74 5.26 -7.24
C ASP A 129 8.23 4.23 -8.24
N ASN A 130 7.31 3.38 -7.82
CA ASN A 130 6.74 2.35 -8.67
C ASN A 130 5.28 2.06 -8.27
N VAL A 131 4.42 1.92 -9.26
CA VAL A 131 3.03 1.49 -9.07
C VAL A 131 2.75 0.36 -10.05
N THR A 132 2.22 -0.73 -9.54
CA THR A 132 1.72 -1.86 -10.36
C THR A 132 0.27 -2.13 -10.03
N LEU A 133 -0.48 -2.51 -11.05
CA LEU A 133 -1.87 -2.93 -10.93
C LEU A 133 -1.99 -4.38 -11.40
N ASP A 134 -2.54 -5.22 -10.54
CA ASP A 134 -2.92 -6.59 -10.88
C ASP A 134 -4.44 -6.68 -10.76
N SER A 135 -5.10 -6.85 -11.88
CA SER A 135 -6.56 -6.97 -11.94
C SER A 135 -6.94 -8.21 -12.71
N ARG A 136 -7.77 -9.05 -12.09
CA ARG A 136 -8.33 -10.25 -12.72
C ARG A 136 -9.84 -10.14 -12.72
N PRO A 137 -10.51 -10.32 -13.87
CA PRO A 137 -11.97 -10.40 -13.93
C PRO A 137 -12.50 -11.45 -12.95
N GLY A 138 -13.40 -11.06 -12.03
CA GLY A 138 -13.98 -11.92 -11.01
C GLY A 138 -13.12 -12.21 -9.78
N HIS A 139 -11.88 -11.70 -9.72
CA HIS A 139 -10.93 -11.92 -8.61
C HIS A 139 -10.44 -10.64 -7.94
N GLY A 140 -10.96 -9.49 -8.36
CA GLY A 140 -10.62 -8.19 -7.79
C GLY A 140 -9.34 -7.57 -8.31
N THR A 141 -8.86 -6.57 -7.60
CA THR A 141 -7.74 -5.72 -8.01
C THR A 141 -6.76 -5.52 -6.85
N VAL A 142 -5.48 -5.58 -7.15
CA VAL A 142 -4.40 -5.25 -6.22
C VAL A 142 -3.56 -4.13 -6.82
N VAL A 143 -3.49 -3.00 -6.13
CA VAL A 143 -2.57 -1.90 -6.45
C VAL A 143 -1.38 -2.01 -5.51
N THR A 144 -0.19 -2.15 -6.05
CA THR A 144 1.05 -2.20 -5.27
C THR A 144 1.87 -0.95 -5.55
N MET A 145 2.17 -0.21 -4.51
CA MET A 145 2.98 1.02 -4.55
C MET A 145 4.28 0.80 -3.78
N ARG A 146 5.40 1.20 -4.36
CA ARG A 146 6.71 1.13 -3.71
C ARG A 146 7.33 2.52 -3.65
N LYS A 147 7.83 2.87 -2.48
CA LYS A 147 8.48 4.14 -2.19
C LYS A 147 9.80 3.90 -1.49
N HIS A 148 10.86 4.50 -1.99
CA HIS A 148 12.09 4.67 -1.23
C HIS A 148 11.84 5.63 -0.08
N ILE A 149 12.23 5.25 1.12
CA ILE A 149 11.97 6.03 2.33
C ILE A 149 13.25 6.46 3.02
N SER A 150 13.16 7.57 3.72
CA SER A 150 14.17 8.03 4.66
C SER A 150 13.68 7.82 6.09
N TRP A 151 14.62 7.61 6.98
CA TRP A 151 14.35 7.41 8.39
C TRP A 151 14.80 8.63 9.19
N ARG A 152 14.02 9.02 10.19
CA ARG A 152 14.46 10.03 11.14
C ARG A 152 15.68 9.52 11.92
N GLN A 153 16.49 10.44 12.40
CA GLN A 153 17.69 10.09 13.20
C GLN A 153 17.35 9.35 14.49
N ASP A 154 16.20 9.69 15.09
CA ASP A 154 15.67 9.09 16.32
C ASP A 154 14.75 7.89 16.08
N ALA A 155 14.75 7.33 14.87
CA ALA A 155 13.85 6.24 14.51
C ALA A 155 14.04 5.02 15.43
N PRO A 156 12.97 4.50 16.07
CA PRO A 156 13.07 3.36 16.98
C PRO A 156 13.68 2.12 16.33
N LEU A 157 13.40 1.90 15.05
CA LEU A 157 13.96 0.77 14.31
C LEU A 157 15.44 0.93 13.99
N ARG A 158 16.00 2.14 14.05
CA ARG A 158 17.44 2.39 13.92
C ARG A 158 18.14 2.27 15.27
N ALA A 159 17.46 2.61 16.37
CA ALA A 159 18.01 2.53 17.72
C ALA A 159 18.10 1.09 18.26
N ALA A 160 17.35 0.16 17.66
CA ALA A 160 17.42 -1.27 17.99
C ALA A 160 18.60 -1.99 17.33
N SER A 161 19.53 -1.23 16.75
CA SER A 161 20.72 -1.75 16.04
C SER A 161 21.96 -1.69 16.93
#